data_df1889d97b4dd64dcc6c7672a1844491
#
_entry.id   df1889d97b4dd64dcc6c7672a1844491
#
_cell.length_a   1.000
_cell.length_b   1.000
_cell.length_c   1.000
_cell.angle_alpha   90.00
_cell.angle_beta   90.00
_cell.angle_gamma   90.00
#
_symmetry.space_group_name_H-M   'P 1'
#
loop_
_entity.id
_entity.type
_entity.pdbx_description
1 polymer ?
#
loop_
_entity_poly.entity_id
_entity_poly.type
_entity_poly.pdbx_seq_one_letter_code
_entity_poly.pdbx_strand_id
1 'polypeptide(L)'
;MAGPIHEFAQLPRARHTGNSVWRARRAERPEGATPTVGLIYNPRSHRNKGQDLDSRICPDVIVAQPGHRDQLPEALARLAERGIDLLVINGGDGTVRDVLTCGDAIFGDDWPVLAVLPKGKTNALAVDLDGPAEWTLQAAVDAFEYGRRIKRSPMAITPLDQPEARVMGFILGAGAFTLGTKAGQSAHKLGAFNSLAVGVTTFWGILQALFGTRANPWRRGARMDIRLAPNGVALEHSGLGDPARRQLLLASTLERFPAGIRPFGTLRNGLKLAVMDQVSRMMTLAIPAVLFGRGPRNLRERGFHQLAATGFEIELDDQFILDGEAFPAGRYRVEPGPEIEFVAP
;
A
#
# COMPACT_ATOMS: atom_id res chain seq x y z
N MET A 1 -5.26 -10.67 15.65
CA MET A 1 -4.80 -10.48 14.25
C MET A 1 -6.02 -10.71 13.39
N ALA A 2 -6.40 -9.74 12.55
CA ALA A 2 -7.35 -10.03 11.48
C ALA A 2 -6.69 -11.07 10.58
N GLY A 3 -7.43 -12.14 10.23
CA GLY A 3 -6.97 -13.11 9.24
C GLY A 3 -6.79 -12.43 7.88
N PRO A 4 -6.18 -13.11 6.91
CA PRO A 4 -6.06 -12.59 5.56
C PRO A 4 -7.46 -12.24 5.03
N ILE A 5 -7.57 -11.14 4.30
CA ILE A 5 -8.81 -10.77 3.61
C ILE A 5 -8.92 -11.67 2.39
N HIS A 6 -9.76 -12.69 2.47
CA HIS A 6 -9.96 -13.64 1.37
C HIS A 6 -11.06 -13.21 0.41
N GLU A 7 -11.87 -12.21 0.78
CA GLU A 7 -13.00 -11.73 -0.01
C GLU A 7 -13.09 -10.21 0.07
N PHE A 8 -13.30 -9.57 -1.06
CA PHE A 8 -13.53 -8.12 -1.12
C PHE A 8 -14.78 -7.70 -0.33
N ALA A 9 -15.79 -8.57 -0.22
CA ALA A 9 -16.98 -8.33 0.58
C ALA A 9 -16.71 -8.13 2.08
N GLN A 10 -15.57 -8.59 2.59
CA GLN A 10 -15.17 -8.42 4.00
C GLN A 10 -14.45 -7.09 4.27
N LEU A 11 -14.17 -6.30 3.23
CA LEU A 11 -13.60 -4.97 3.41
C LEU A 11 -14.65 -4.02 3.96
N PRO A 12 -14.26 -3.14 4.90
CA PRO A 12 -15.13 -2.07 5.32
C PRO A 12 -15.40 -1.13 4.14
N ARG A 13 -16.67 -0.84 3.89
CA ARG A 13 -17.10 0.05 2.80
C ARG A 13 -18.16 1.00 3.33
N ALA A 14 -18.07 2.25 2.92
CA ALA A 14 -19.22 3.14 3.03
C ALA A 14 -20.28 2.66 2.02
N ARG A 15 -21.49 2.40 2.49
CA ARG A 15 -22.61 2.16 1.60
C ARG A 15 -22.90 3.47 0.88
N HIS A 16 -22.84 3.48 -0.45
CA HIS A 16 -23.42 4.54 -1.25
C HIS A 16 -24.94 4.53 -1.03
N THR A 17 -25.39 5.19 0.02
CA THR A 17 -26.78 5.61 0.09
C THR A 17 -26.90 6.76 -0.90
N GLY A 18 -27.70 6.57 -1.95
CA GLY A 18 -27.80 7.45 -3.13
C GLY A 18 -28.20 8.91 -2.88
N ASN A 19 -28.22 9.36 -1.64
CA ASN A 19 -28.28 10.75 -1.23
C ASN A 19 -26.89 11.14 -0.72
N SER A 20 -26.20 11.94 -1.49
CA SER A 20 -24.91 12.56 -1.20
C SER A 20 -24.98 13.57 -0.04
N VAL A 21 -25.52 13.17 1.11
CA VAL A 21 -25.61 14.01 2.32
C VAL A 21 -24.22 14.31 2.90
N TRP A 22 -23.21 13.55 2.50
CA TRP A 22 -21.82 13.65 2.98
C TRP A 22 -20.98 14.75 2.31
N ARG A 23 -21.51 15.39 1.26
CA ARG A 23 -20.85 16.51 0.58
C ARG A 23 -21.24 17.85 1.22
N ALA A 24 -21.07 18.04 2.50
CA ALA A 24 -20.90 19.37 3.02
C ALA A 24 -19.57 19.86 2.45
N ARG A 25 -19.60 20.70 1.39
CA ARG A 25 -18.44 21.43 0.89
C ARG A 25 -17.77 22.04 2.10
N ARG A 26 -16.50 21.69 2.36
CA ARG A 26 -15.77 22.35 3.44
C ARG A 26 -15.85 23.85 3.23
N ALA A 27 -16.31 24.56 4.24
CA ALA A 27 -16.22 26.02 4.22
C ALA A 27 -14.73 26.39 4.12
N GLU A 28 -14.41 27.38 3.29
CA GLU A 28 -13.06 27.93 3.26
C GLU A 28 -12.68 28.35 4.68
N ARG A 29 -11.61 27.77 5.22
CA ARG A 29 -11.11 28.11 6.53
C ARG A 29 -10.53 29.52 6.50
N PRO A 30 -10.91 30.43 7.42
CA PRO A 30 -10.28 31.70 7.54
C PRO A 30 -8.77 31.57 7.76
N GLU A 31 -7.98 32.44 7.15
CA GLU A 31 -6.53 32.45 7.33
C GLU A 31 -6.17 32.61 8.83
N GLY A 32 -5.28 31.73 9.33
CA GLY A 32 -4.88 31.72 10.75
C GLY A 32 -5.86 31.04 11.71
N ALA A 33 -7.01 30.50 11.25
CA ALA A 33 -7.88 29.73 12.11
C ALA A 33 -7.27 28.33 12.42
N THR A 34 -7.49 27.83 13.64
CA THR A 34 -7.06 26.48 14.03
C THR A 34 -7.77 25.42 13.19
N PRO A 35 -7.06 24.41 12.64
CA PRO A 35 -7.69 23.35 11.84
C PRO A 35 -8.64 22.51 12.69
N THR A 36 -9.76 22.11 12.12
CA THR A 36 -10.59 21.06 12.69
C THR A 36 -9.93 19.71 12.42
N VAL A 37 -9.50 19.02 13.49
CA VAL A 37 -8.70 17.80 13.39
C VAL A 37 -9.52 16.57 13.74
N GLY A 38 -9.58 15.62 12.83
CA GLY A 38 -10.09 14.27 13.07
C GLY A 38 -8.93 13.27 13.27
N LEU A 39 -9.08 12.37 14.21
CA LEU A 39 -8.09 11.30 14.47
C LEU A 39 -8.74 9.94 14.38
N ILE A 40 -8.25 9.09 13.48
CA ILE A 40 -8.51 7.64 13.51
C ILE A 40 -7.41 6.98 14.32
N TYR A 41 -7.75 6.45 15.48
CA TYR A 41 -6.82 5.74 16.36
C TYR A 41 -7.05 4.23 16.30
N ASN A 42 -6.00 3.48 15.94
CA ASN A 42 -6.04 2.02 15.93
C ASN A 42 -5.22 1.43 17.09
N PRO A 43 -5.84 1.01 18.20
CA PRO A 43 -5.14 0.46 19.37
C PRO A 43 -4.44 -0.88 19.09
N ARG A 44 -4.83 -1.57 18.01
CA ARG A 44 -4.23 -2.86 17.59
C ARG A 44 -2.94 -2.70 16.81
N SER A 45 -2.60 -1.48 16.38
CA SER A 45 -1.34 -1.21 15.68
C SER A 45 -0.15 -1.54 16.56
N HIS A 46 0.94 -1.98 15.94
CA HIS A 46 2.07 -2.60 16.65
C HIS A 46 2.63 -1.71 17.77
N ARG A 47 2.79 -0.42 17.52
CA ARG A 47 3.34 0.55 18.49
C ARG A 47 2.30 1.18 19.43
N ASN A 48 1.01 0.92 19.21
CA ASN A 48 -0.07 1.40 20.08
C ASN A 48 -0.45 0.38 21.17
N LYS A 49 0.01 -0.86 21.06
CA LYS A 49 -0.34 -1.92 22.02
C LYS A 49 0.12 -1.57 23.42
N GLY A 50 -0.84 -1.54 24.35
CA GLY A 50 -0.58 -1.19 25.75
C GLY A 50 -0.39 0.31 26.01
N GLN A 51 -0.68 1.16 25.02
CA GLN A 51 -0.70 2.60 25.18
C GLN A 51 -2.14 3.10 25.05
N ASP A 52 -2.61 3.82 26.03
CA ASP A 52 -3.85 4.58 25.93
C ASP A 52 -3.58 5.90 25.23
N LEU A 53 -4.53 6.33 24.41
CA LEU A 53 -4.47 7.66 23.82
C LEU A 53 -4.73 8.69 24.93
N ASP A 54 -3.74 9.48 25.29
CA ASP A 54 -3.97 10.60 26.19
C ASP A 54 -4.72 11.72 25.44
N SER A 55 -6.05 11.66 25.50
CA SER A 55 -6.96 12.65 24.90
C SER A 55 -6.83 14.05 25.50
N ARG A 56 -6.10 14.19 26.61
CA ARG A 56 -5.86 15.51 27.26
C ARG A 56 -4.76 16.31 26.57
N ILE A 57 -3.94 15.64 25.73
CA ILE A 57 -2.83 16.32 25.03
C ILE A 57 -3.35 17.25 23.91
N CYS A 58 -4.50 16.92 23.29
CA CYS A 58 -5.09 17.73 22.21
C CYS A 58 -6.63 17.77 22.40
N PRO A 59 -7.15 18.67 23.26
CA PRO A 59 -8.57 18.70 23.59
C PRO A 59 -9.50 19.00 22.41
N ASP A 60 -9.00 19.68 21.39
CA ASP A 60 -9.77 20.08 20.21
C ASP A 60 -9.77 19.04 19.08
N VAL A 61 -9.19 17.83 19.32
CA VAL A 61 -9.15 16.76 18.33
C VAL A 61 -10.35 15.84 18.48
N ILE A 62 -11.07 15.62 17.38
CA ILE A 62 -12.20 14.70 17.32
C ILE A 62 -11.67 13.26 17.15
N VAL A 63 -11.64 12.50 18.23
CA VAL A 63 -11.09 11.13 18.23
C VAL A 63 -12.15 10.12 17.83
N ALA A 64 -11.81 9.25 16.87
CA ALA A 64 -12.56 8.08 16.51
C ALA A 64 -11.69 6.83 16.67
N GLN A 65 -12.17 5.88 17.49
CA GLN A 65 -11.49 4.61 17.78
C GLN A 65 -12.40 3.45 17.39
N PRO A 66 -12.48 3.08 16.09
CA PRO A 66 -13.29 1.95 15.68
C PRO A 66 -12.74 0.65 16.25
N GLY A 67 -13.59 -0.09 17.00
CA GLY A 67 -13.24 -1.37 17.60
C GLY A 67 -13.06 -2.47 16.55
N HIS A 68 -13.78 -2.37 15.42
CA HIS A 68 -13.77 -3.27 14.29
C HIS A 68 -13.71 -2.49 12.98
N ARG A 69 -13.27 -3.16 11.89
CA ARG A 69 -13.16 -2.55 10.55
C ARG A 69 -14.50 -2.04 10.00
N ASP A 70 -15.59 -2.74 10.27
CA ASP A 70 -16.94 -2.40 9.85
C ASP A 70 -17.48 -1.10 10.45
N GLN A 71 -16.90 -0.62 11.56
CA GLN A 71 -17.23 0.66 12.17
C GLN A 71 -16.48 1.85 11.56
N LEU A 72 -15.45 1.58 10.74
CA LEU A 72 -14.63 2.63 10.16
C LEU A 72 -15.39 3.56 9.18
N PRO A 73 -16.30 3.07 8.32
CA PRO A 73 -17.08 3.94 7.45
C PRO A 73 -17.93 4.94 8.24
N GLU A 74 -18.60 4.51 9.30
CA GLU A 74 -19.41 5.39 10.15
C GLU A 74 -18.53 6.41 10.91
N ALA A 75 -17.37 5.97 11.38
CA ALA A 75 -16.41 6.86 12.05
C ALA A 75 -15.92 7.97 11.11
N LEU A 76 -15.54 7.62 9.87
CA LEU A 76 -15.11 8.58 8.86
C LEU A 76 -16.25 9.52 8.43
N ALA A 77 -17.46 8.98 8.29
CA ALA A 77 -18.64 9.77 7.96
C ALA A 77 -18.90 10.86 9.00
N ARG A 78 -18.86 10.51 10.30
CA ARG A 78 -19.00 11.49 11.39
C ARG A 78 -17.91 12.55 11.38
N LEU A 79 -16.67 12.20 11.02
CA LEU A 79 -15.60 13.17 10.86
C LEU A 79 -15.85 14.09 9.66
N ALA A 80 -16.32 13.55 8.54
CA ALA A 80 -16.68 14.33 7.36
C ALA A 80 -17.82 15.32 7.65
N GLU A 81 -18.85 14.93 8.41
CA GLU A 81 -19.94 15.81 8.87
C GLU A 81 -19.46 16.99 9.71
N ARG A 82 -18.35 16.80 10.42
CA ARG A 82 -17.71 17.85 11.21
C ARG A 82 -16.84 18.81 10.39
N GLY A 83 -16.70 18.54 9.09
CA GLY A 83 -15.90 19.39 8.19
C GLY A 83 -14.43 19.45 8.57
N ILE A 84 -13.81 18.30 8.90
CA ILE A 84 -12.41 18.24 9.29
C ILE A 84 -11.49 18.75 8.19
N ASP A 85 -10.49 19.54 8.55
CA ASP A 85 -9.42 20.05 7.67
C ASP A 85 -8.28 19.05 7.58
N LEU A 86 -7.95 18.41 8.71
CA LEU A 86 -6.87 17.45 8.86
C LEU A 86 -7.41 16.12 9.40
N LEU A 87 -7.14 15.03 8.70
CA LEU A 87 -7.39 13.67 9.16
C LEU A 87 -6.07 13.00 9.56
N VAL A 88 -5.86 12.80 10.84
CA VAL A 88 -4.71 12.08 11.36
C VAL A 88 -5.02 10.58 11.46
N ILE A 89 -4.17 9.76 10.84
CA ILE A 89 -4.27 8.29 10.88
C ILE A 89 -3.18 7.76 11.81
N ASN A 90 -3.57 7.35 13.01
CA ASN A 90 -2.67 6.74 13.97
C ASN A 90 -2.72 5.21 13.84
N GLY A 91 -1.89 4.69 12.93
CA GLY A 91 -1.94 3.28 12.56
C GLY A 91 -0.76 2.83 11.71
N GLY A 92 -0.82 1.59 11.22
CA GLY A 92 0.11 1.06 10.21
C GLY A 92 -0.48 1.12 8.80
N ASP A 93 0.27 0.61 7.80
CA ASP A 93 -0.12 0.61 6.38
C ASP A 93 -1.52 0.00 6.14
N GLY A 94 -1.88 -1.08 6.86
CA GLY A 94 -3.22 -1.66 6.79
C GLY A 94 -4.33 -0.72 7.27
N THR A 95 -4.07 0.10 8.30
CA THR A 95 -5.03 1.11 8.77
C THR A 95 -5.18 2.23 7.75
N VAL A 96 -4.08 2.67 7.15
CA VAL A 96 -4.08 3.66 6.07
C VAL A 96 -4.89 3.14 4.89
N ARG A 97 -4.65 1.91 4.43
CA ARG A 97 -5.40 1.26 3.36
C ARG A 97 -6.91 1.25 3.66
N ASP A 98 -7.31 0.83 4.87
CA ASP A 98 -8.71 0.75 5.27
C ASP A 98 -9.37 2.14 5.30
N VAL A 99 -8.67 3.16 5.81
CA VAL A 99 -9.13 4.56 5.80
C VAL A 99 -9.30 5.07 4.37
N LEU A 100 -8.33 4.83 3.50
CA LEU A 100 -8.40 5.26 2.10
C LEU A 100 -9.55 4.55 1.34
N THR A 101 -9.71 3.24 1.57
CA THR A 101 -10.77 2.44 0.94
C THR A 101 -12.17 2.92 1.36
N CYS A 102 -12.38 3.18 2.65
CA CYS A 102 -13.67 3.68 3.14
C CYS A 102 -13.88 5.15 2.76
N GLY A 103 -12.82 5.95 2.84
CA GLY A 103 -12.86 7.37 2.58
C GLY A 103 -13.17 7.71 1.12
N ASP A 104 -12.82 6.85 0.17
CA ASP A 104 -13.10 7.04 -1.26
C ASP A 104 -14.60 7.30 -1.51
N ALA A 105 -15.46 6.52 -0.87
CA ALA A 105 -16.92 6.69 -1.00
C ALA A 105 -17.46 7.88 -0.18
N ILE A 106 -16.73 8.34 0.84
CA ILE A 106 -17.18 9.40 1.75
C ILE A 106 -16.70 10.77 1.27
N PHE A 107 -15.42 10.90 0.98
CA PHE A 107 -14.79 12.16 0.61
C PHE A 107 -14.81 12.41 -0.92
N GLY A 108 -14.81 11.34 -1.74
CA GLY A 108 -14.77 11.48 -3.20
C GLY A 108 -13.56 12.30 -3.64
N ASP A 109 -13.82 13.50 -4.20
CA ASP A 109 -12.77 14.42 -4.65
C ASP A 109 -12.38 15.47 -3.57
N ASP A 110 -13.11 15.50 -2.44
CA ASP A 110 -12.91 16.50 -1.37
C ASP A 110 -12.31 15.87 -0.11
N TRP A 111 -11.11 15.33 -0.25
CA TRP A 111 -10.37 14.75 0.87
C TRP A 111 -9.84 15.81 1.82
N PRO A 112 -9.92 15.61 3.16
CA PRO A 112 -9.11 16.39 4.09
C PRO A 112 -7.63 16.15 3.81
N VAL A 113 -6.78 17.07 4.26
CA VAL A 113 -5.35 16.81 4.29
C VAL A 113 -5.09 15.64 5.25
N LEU A 114 -4.21 14.71 4.89
CA LEU A 114 -3.90 13.56 5.71
C LEU A 114 -2.55 13.71 6.44
N ALA A 115 -2.49 13.20 7.66
CA ALA A 115 -1.24 12.96 8.37
C ALA A 115 -1.19 11.50 8.83
N VAL A 116 -0.03 10.83 8.67
CA VAL A 116 0.12 9.41 9.02
C VAL A 116 1.13 9.26 10.15
N LEU A 117 0.65 8.90 11.35
CA LEU A 117 1.52 8.54 12.49
C LEU A 117 1.94 7.07 12.35
N PRO A 118 3.23 6.78 12.21
CA PRO A 118 3.73 5.45 11.83
C PRO A 118 3.71 4.46 13.00
N LYS A 119 2.59 3.80 13.23
CA LYS A 119 2.41 2.83 14.32
C LYS A 119 2.41 1.36 13.87
N GLY A 120 2.63 1.12 12.58
CA GLY A 120 2.80 -0.22 12.01
C GLY A 120 4.22 -0.78 12.18
N LYS A 121 4.47 -1.90 11.48
CA LYS A 121 5.80 -2.53 11.41
C LYS A 121 6.65 -1.94 10.29
N THR A 122 6.08 -1.76 9.11
CA THR A 122 6.77 -1.32 7.88
C THR A 122 6.64 0.18 7.68
N ASN A 123 5.40 0.72 7.80
CA ASN A 123 5.07 2.14 7.63
C ASN A 123 5.59 2.70 6.29
N ALA A 124 5.31 1.98 5.20
CA ALA A 124 5.87 2.28 3.89
C ALA A 124 5.47 3.68 3.38
N LEU A 125 4.21 4.07 3.56
CA LEU A 125 3.76 5.42 3.20
C LEU A 125 4.45 6.50 4.04
N ALA A 126 4.61 6.30 5.35
CA ALA A 126 5.30 7.29 6.19
C ALA A 126 6.77 7.47 5.78
N VAL A 127 7.45 6.39 5.37
CA VAL A 127 8.81 6.46 4.80
C VAL A 127 8.81 7.25 3.48
N ASP A 128 7.82 7.02 2.62
CA ASP A 128 7.69 7.74 1.35
C ASP A 128 7.46 9.25 1.55
N LEU A 129 6.74 9.62 2.61
CA LEU A 129 6.45 11.00 2.98
C LEU A 129 7.58 11.69 3.79
N ASP A 130 8.71 11.02 4.04
CA ASP A 130 9.77 11.49 4.95
C ASP A 130 9.28 11.70 6.40
N GLY A 131 8.23 11.00 6.81
CA GLY A 131 7.67 11.10 8.16
C GLY A 131 8.63 10.53 9.22
N PRO A 132 8.82 11.22 10.38
CA PRO A 132 9.64 10.72 11.46
C PRO A 132 9.09 9.41 12.02
N ALA A 133 9.97 8.51 12.46
CA ALA A 133 9.57 7.23 13.04
C ALA A 133 8.73 7.40 14.33
N GLU A 134 8.91 8.50 15.05
CA GLU A 134 8.21 8.86 16.28
C GLU A 134 7.48 10.20 16.14
N TRP A 135 6.62 10.27 15.13
CA TRP A 135 5.82 11.46 14.92
C TRP A 135 4.66 11.51 15.93
N THR A 136 4.53 12.64 16.65
CA THR A 136 3.46 12.85 17.64
C THR A 136 2.23 13.48 16.99
N LEU A 137 1.09 13.37 17.66
CA LEU A 137 -0.14 14.01 17.20
C LEU A 137 0.03 15.54 17.13
N GLN A 138 0.61 16.14 18.17
CA GLN A 138 0.85 17.59 18.20
C GLN A 138 1.73 18.02 17.04
N ALA A 139 2.85 17.34 16.79
CA ALA A 139 3.73 17.68 15.67
C ALA A 139 3.05 17.51 14.30
N ALA A 140 2.10 16.57 14.15
CA ALA A 140 1.31 16.43 12.93
C ALA A 140 0.30 17.58 12.75
N VAL A 141 -0.29 18.07 13.84
CA VAL A 141 -1.17 19.24 13.82
C VAL A 141 -0.36 20.51 13.50
N ASP A 142 0.79 20.69 14.14
CA ASP A 142 1.68 21.82 13.85
C ASP A 142 2.16 21.81 12.39
N ALA A 143 2.45 20.63 11.85
CA ALA A 143 2.85 20.46 10.46
C ALA A 143 1.72 20.78 9.46
N PHE A 144 0.47 20.81 9.89
CA PHE A 144 -0.62 21.28 9.03
C PHE A 144 -0.45 22.75 8.65
N GLU A 145 0.10 23.59 9.53
CA GLU A 145 0.37 24.99 9.27
C GLU A 145 1.77 25.24 8.67
N TYR A 146 2.78 24.55 9.19
CA TYR A 146 4.19 24.88 8.94
C TYR A 146 4.93 23.82 8.14
N GLY A 147 4.35 22.63 7.95
CA GLY A 147 4.96 21.52 7.24
C GLY A 147 4.79 21.59 5.73
N ARG A 148 5.41 20.62 5.06
CA ARG A 148 5.31 20.48 3.60
C ARG A 148 4.01 19.75 3.21
N ARG A 149 3.48 20.08 2.04
CA ARG A 149 2.38 19.36 1.39
C ARG A 149 2.96 18.41 0.34
N ILE A 150 2.61 17.14 0.43
CA ILE A 150 3.04 16.11 -0.51
C ILE A 150 1.79 15.42 -1.05
N LYS A 151 1.66 15.41 -2.37
CA LYS A 151 0.55 14.74 -3.05
C LYS A 151 0.92 13.31 -3.42
N ARG A 152 0.02 12.37 -3.14
CA ARG A 152 0.15 10.96 -3.52
C ARG A 152 -1.20 10.40 -3.93
N SER A 153 -1.17 9.53 -4.94
CA SER A 153 -2.34 8.76 -5.35
C SER A 153 -2.14 7.31 -4.91
N PRO A 154 -3.02 6.73 -4.09
CA PRO A 154 -3.00 5.29 -3.89
C PRO A 154 -3.31 4.57 -5.19
N MET A 155 -2.98 3.29 -5.30
CA MET A 155 -3.56 2.43 -6.33
C MET A 155 -4.99 2.08 -5.94
N ALA A 156 -5.89 2.11 -6.92
CA ALA A 156 -7.24 1.59 -6.83
C ALA A 156 -7.26 0.22 -7.51
N ILE A 157 -7.61 -0.82 -6.78
CA ILE A 157 -7.71 -2.19 -7.25
C ILE A 157 -9.19 -2.57 -7.27
N THR A 158 -9.72 -2.89 -8.46
CA THR A 158 -11.13 -3.21 -8.68
C THR A 158 -11.25 -4.59 -9.30
N PRO A 159 -11.96 -5.56 -8.65
CA PRO A 159 -12.29 -6.83 -9.28
C PRO A 159 -13.17 -6.59 -10.51
N LEU A 160 -12.88 -7.24 -11.63
CA LEU A 160 -13.65 -7.03 -12.87
C LEU A 160 -15.08 -7.62 -12.80
N ASP A 161 -15.30 -8.60 -11.94
CA ASP A 161 -16.60 -9.21 -11.67
C ASP A 161 -17.43 -8.47 -10.60
N GLN A 162 -16.81 -7.56 -9.83
CA GLN A 162 -17.43 -6.77 -8.78
C GLN A 162 -16.92 -5.32 -8.82
N PRO A 163 -17.31 -4.52 -9.83
CA PRO A 163 -16.77 -3.17 -10.05
C PRO A 163 -16.97 -2.20 -8.87
N GLU A 164 -18.00 -2.45 -8.03
CA GLU A 164 -18.27 -1.69 -6.81
C GLU A 164 -17.32 -2.05 -5.66
N ALA A 165 -16.59 -3.15 -5.78
CA ALA A 165 -15.71 -3.69 -4.75
C ALA A 165 -14.27 -3.17 -4.87
N ARG A 166 -14.09 -1.85 -4.85
CA ARG A 166 -12.79 -1.19 -4.99
C ARG A 166 -12.03 -1.15 -3.68
N VAL A 167 -10.73 -1.40 -3.71
CA VAL A 167 -9.82 -1.25 -2.56
C VAL A 167 -8.66 -0.33 -2.93
N MET A 168 -8.23 0.50 -1.98
CA MET A 168 -7.11 1.41 -2.12
C MET A 168 -5.86 0.86 -1.43
N GLY A 169 -4.67 1.14 -1.98
CA GLY A 169 -3.42 0.77 -1.33
C GLY A 169 -2.21 1.27 -2.09
N PHE A 170 -1.01 1.09 -1.54
CA PHE A 170 0.21 1.65 -2.11
C PHE A 170 1.18 0.62 -2.67
N ILE A 171 1.20 -0.60 -2.12
CA ILE A 171 2.13 -1.65 -2.55
C ILE A 171 1.36 -2.93 -2.84
N LEU A 172 1.33 -3.31 -4.12
CA LEU A 172 0.76 -4.57 -4.58
C LEU A 172 1.89 -5.51 -4.99
N GLY A 173 1.83 -6.76 -4.54
CA GLY A 173 2.79 -7.77 -4.94
C GLY A 173 2.17 -9.15 -5.15
N ALA A 174 2.66 -9.89 -6.15
CA ALA A 174 2.17 -11.23 -6.47
C ALA A 174 3.33 -12.20 -6.80
N GLY A 175 3.03 -13.48 -6.90
CA GLY A 175 4.02 -14.53 -7.15
C GLY A 175 4.97 -14.73 -5.96
N ALA A 176 6.28 -14.72 -6.18
CA ALA A 176 7.28 -14.89 -5.12
C ALA A 176 7.18 -13.83 -4.01
N PHE A 177 6.58 -12.66 -4.29
CA PHE A 177 6.34 -11.64 -3.28
C PHE A 177 5.41 -12.13 -2.17
N THR A 178 4.39 -12.93 -2.51
CA THR A 178 3.46 -13.51 -1.52
C THR A 178 4.16 -14.48 -0.59
N LEU A 179 5.10 -15.27 -1.12
CA LEU A 179 5.92 -16.19 -0.33
C LEU A 179 6.84 -15.44 0.63
N GLY A 180 7.48 -14.35 0.17
CA GLY A 180 8.32 -13.49 0.99
C GLY A 180 7.57 -12.86 2.14
N THR A 181 6.36 -12.35 1.89
CA THR A 181 5.49 -11.76 2.92
C THR A 181 5.08 -12.80 3.98
N LYS A 182 4.67 -14.00 3.56
CA LYS A 182 4.32 -15.11 4.47
C LYS A 182 5.52 -15.52 5.32
N ALA A 183 6.68 -15.68 4.72
CA ALA A 183 7.91 -16.05 5.42
C ALA A 183 8.32 -14.95 6.43
N GLY A 184 8.22 -13.67 6.05
CA GLY A 184 8.46 -12.53 6.94
C GLY A 184 7.52 -12.49 8.13
N GLN A 185 6.22 -12.72 7.91
CA GLN A 185 5.24 -12.80 9.01
C GLN A 185 5.54 -13.97 9.97
N SER A 186 6.01 -15.10 9.46
CA SER A 186 6.41 -16.26 10.28
C SER A 186 7.67 -15.97 11.09
N ALA A 187 8.68 -15.32 10.51
CA ALA A 187 9.91 -14.91 11.20
C ALA A 187 9.62 -13.91 12.34
N HIS A 188 8.66 -13.00 12.16
CA HIS A 188 8.22 -12.09 13.23
C HIS A 188 7.54 -12.79 14.39
N LYS A 189 6.83 -13.92 14.16
CA LYS A 189 6.27 -14.73 15.24
C LYS A 189 7.35 -15.42 16.08
N LEU A 190 8.52 -15.66 15.51
CA LEU A 190 9.70 -16.25 16.15
C LEU A 190 10.62 -15.21 16.83
N GLY A 191 10.21 -13.95 16.92
CA GLY A 191 10.95 -12.91 17.64
C GLY A 191 12.04 -12.19 16.85
N ALA A 192 12.18 -12.43 15.55
CA ALA A 192 13.11 -11.67 14.71
C ALA A 192 12.50 -10.30 14.36
N PHE A 193 13.11 -9.23 14.90
CA PHE A 193 12.58 -7.88 14.75
C PHE A 193 13.22 -7.10 13.60
N ASN A 194 12.39 -6.36 12.84
CA ASN A 194 12.74 -5.31 11.87
C ASN A 194 13.47 -5.75 10.58
N SER A 195 14.43 -4.93 10.13
CA SER A 195 15.17 -5.08 8.87
C SER A 195 15.89 -6.43 8.73
N LEU A 196 16.26 -7.05 9.85
CA LEU A 196 16.92 -8.36 9.87
C LEU A 196 15.98 -9.47 9.39
N ALA A 197 14.71 -9.45 9.78
CA ALA A 197 13.73 -10.43 9.31
C ALA A 197 13.47 -10.31 7.79
N VAL A 198 13.38 -9.09 7.27
CA VAL A 198 13.28 -8.84 5.82
C VAL A 198 14.54 -9.34 5.11
N GLY A 199 15.72 -9.06 5.66
CA GLY A 199 16.99 -9.54 5.13
C GLY A 199 17.08 -11.07 5.09
N VAL A 200 16.74 -11.73 6.19
CA VAL A 200 16.77 -13.21 6.30
C VAL A 200 15.77 -13.86 5.34
N THR A 201 14.53 -13.33 5.23
CA THR A 201 13.52 -13.89 4.34
C THR A 201 13.85 -13.67 2.87
N THR A 202 14.42 -12.52 2.52
CA THR A 202 14.91 -12.23 1.18
C THR A 202 16.08 -13.15 0.82
N PHE A 203 17.05 -13.31 1.73
CA PHE A 203 18.17 -14.23 1.55
C PHE A 203 17.69 -15.68 1.39
N TRP A 204 16.77 -16.14 2.23
CA TRP A 204 16.17 -17.46 2.10
C TRP A 204 15.44 -17.65 0.78
N GLY A 205 14.66 -16.66 0.33
CA GLY A 205 13.99 -16.68 -0.96
C GLY A 205 14.97 -16.77 -2.13
N ILE A 206 16.08 -16.03 -2.06
CA ILE A 206 17.16 -16.11 -3.04
C ILE A 206 17.79 -17.51 -3.04
N LEU A 207 18.08 -18.09 -1.88
CA LEU A 207 18.60 -19.46 -1.80
C LEU A 207 17.62 -20.48 -2.40
N GLN A 208 16.33 -20.39 -2.07
CA GLN A 208 15.29 -21.25 -2.66
C GLN A 208 15.19 -21.08 -4.18
N ALA A 209 15.29 -19.86 -4.69
CA ALA A 209 15.28 -19.58 -6.12
C ALA A 209 16.55 -20.07 -6.84
N LEU A 210 17.70 -20.08 -6.17
CA LEU A 210 18.98 -20.55 -6.71
C LEU A 210 19.09 -22.07 -6.74
N PHE A 211 18.77 -22.72 -5.63
CA PHE A 211 18.99 -24.15 -5.44
C PHE A 211 17.73 -24.99 -5.69
N GLY A 212 16.55 -24.36 -5.73
CA GLY A 212 15.29 -25.02 -5.99
C GLY A 212 15.19 -25.55 -7.44
N THR A 213 14.40 -26.61 -7.61
CA THR A 213 14.00 -27.10 -8.93
C THR A 213 13.00 -26.15 -9.60
N ARG A 214 12.64 -26.38 -10.87
CA ARG A 214 11.58 -25.62 -11.56
C ARG A 214 10.21 -25.74 -10.89
N ALA A 215 9.98 -26.81 -10.11
CA ALA A 215 8.76 -27.01 -9.32
C ALA A 215 8.72 -26.19 -8.02
N ASN A 216 9.87 -25.64 -7.57
CA ASN A 216 9.93 -24.82 -6.37
C ASN A 216 9.07 -23.57 -6.53
N PRO A 217 8.14 -23.25 -5.61
CA PRO A 217 7.24 -22.09 -5.70
C PRO A 217 7.97 -20.76 -5.93
N TRP A 218 9.14 -20.55 -5.31
CA TRP A 218 9.95 -19.34 -5.49
C TRP A 218 10.46 -19.14 -6.93
N ARG A 219 10.60 -20.24 -7.68
CA ARG A 219 11.02 -20.21 -9.09
C ARG A 219 9.87 -20.32 -10.05
N ARG A 220 8.85 -21.10 -9.69
CA ARG A 220 7.72 -21.36 -10.58
C ARG A 220 6.90 -20.10 -10.83
N GLY A 221 6.76 -19.22 -9.81
CA GLY A 221 5.90 -18.06 -9.88
C GLY A 221 4.42 -18.42 -10.01
N ALA A 222 3.60 -17.43 -10.34
CA ALA A 222 2.16 -17.56 -10.57
C ALA A 222 1.83 -17.33 -12.05
N ARG A 223 0.70 -17.85 -12.51
CA ARG A 223 0.14 -17.46 -13.81
C ARG A 223 -0.34 -16.03 -13.71
N MET A 224 0.11 -15.18 -14.64
CA MET A 224 -0.23 -13.78 -14.67
C MET A 224 -0.38 -13.32 -16.13
N ASP A 225 -1.58 -12.95 -16.54
CA ASP A 225 -1.81 -12.16 -17.75
C ASP A 225 -1.92 -10.68 -17.33
N ILE A 226 -0.99 -9.86 -17.82
CA ILE A 226 -0.91 -8.43 -17.50
C ILE A 226 -1.12 -7.65 -18.78
N ARG A 227 -2.15 -6.80 -18.81
CA ARG A 227 -2.51 -5.95 -19.95
C ARG A 227 -2.45 -4.48 -19.57
N LEU A 228 -1.63 -3.72 -20.28
CA LEU A 228 -1.37 -2.32 -19.96
C LEU A 228 -2.48 -1.41 -20.52
N ALA A 229 -2.98 -0.50 -19.71
CA ALA A 229 -3.89 0.55 -20.14
C ALA A 229 -3.15 1.63 -20.96
N PRO A 230 -3.85 2.39 -21.84
CA PRO A 230 -5.29 2.30 -22.11
C PRO A 230 -5.63 1.22 -23.18
N ASN A 231 -4.66 0.70 -23.91
CA ASN A 231 -4.89 -0.07 -25.13
C ASN A 231 -5.04 -1.58 -24.88
N GLY A 232 -4.95 -2.07 -23.64
CA GLY A 232 -5.04 -3.50 -23.31
C GLY A 232 -3.89 -4.34 -23.88
N VAL A 233 -2.76 -3.73 -24.21
CA VAL A 233 -1.61 -4.43 -24.78
C VAL A 233 -1.00 -5.34 -23.73
N ALA A 234 -0.84 -6.64 -24.06
CA ALA A 234 -0.20 -7.59 -23.17
C ALA A 234 1.25 -7.17 -22.86
N LEU A 235 1.64 -7.26 -21.60
CA LEU A 235 3.03 -7.04 -21.21
C LEU A 235 3.91 -8.12 -21.84
N GLU A 236 4.83 -7.70 -22.69
CA GLU A 236 5.75 -8.58 -23.38
C GLU A 236 6.53 -9.46 -22.41
N HIS A 237 6.70 -10.73 -22.79
CA HIS A 237 7.47 -11.71 -22.03
C HIS A 237 8.86 -11.85 -22.65
N SER A 238 9.91 -11.97 -21.83
CA SER A 238 11.30 -12.10 -22.33
C SER A 238 11.59 -13.43 -23.03
N GLY A 239 10.66 -14.39 -22.97
CA GLY A 239 10.86 -15.77 -23.47
C GLY A 239 11.58 -16.69 -22.47
N LEU A 240 11.98 -16.19 -21.30
CA LEU A 240 12.63 -16.98 -20.27
C LEU A 240 11.59 -17.74 -19.41
N GLY A 241 11.54 -19.05 -19.55
CA GLY A 241 10.63 -19.92 -18.81
C GLY A 241 9.27 -20.09 -19.47
N ASP A 242 8.23 -20.29 -18.65
CA ASP A 242 6.85 -20.47 -19.12
C ASP A 242 6.22 -19.09 -19.42
N PRO A 243 5.81 -18.81 -20.66
CA PRO A 243 5.27 -17.50 -21.04
C PRO A 243 3.95 -17.15 -20.35
N ALA A 244 3.22 -18.12 -19.80
CA ALA A 244 2.01 -17.87 -19.02
C ALA A 244 2.31 -17.50 -17.55
N ARG A 245 3.59 -17.53 -17.13
CA ARG A 245 3.97 -17.35 -15.74
C ARG A 245 4.95 -16.20 -15.55
N ARG A 246 4.73 -15.47 -14.48
CA ARG A 246 5.70 -14.48 -13.96
C ARG A 246 6.15 -14.93 -12.58
N GLN A 247 7.45 -14.80 -12.33
CA GLN A 247 8.00 -15.17 -11.02
C GLN A 247 7.60 -14.17 -9.94
N LEU A 248 7.54 -12.87 -10.28
CA LEU A 248 7.19 -11.80 -9.37
C LEU A 248 6.51 -10.65 -10.11
N LEU A 249 5.52 -10.05 -9.47
CA LEU A 249 5.01 -8.72 -9.75
C LEU A 249 5.13 -7.88 -8.50
N LEU A 250 5.59 -6.65 -8.65
CA LEU A 250 5.46 -5.56 -7.70
C LEU A 250 4.91 -4.34 -8.42
N ALA A 251 3.87 -3.73 -7.90
CA ALA A 251 3.33 -2.46 -8.39
C ALA A 251 3.20 -1.46 -7.24
N SER A 252 3.46 -0.18 -7.51
CA SER A 252 3.34 0.86 -6.49
C SER A 252 3.29 2.25 -7.12
N THR A 253 2.69 3.17 -6.37
CA THR A 253 2.72 4.61 -6.64
C THR A 253 3.70 5.37 -5.72
N LEU A 254 4.30 4.70 -4.74
CA LEU A 254 5.28 5.30 -3.82
C LEU A 254 6.58 5.67 -4.53
N GLU A 255 7.22 6.75 -4.10
CA GLU A 255 8.50 7.23 -4.62
C GLU A 255 9.70 6.68 -3.85
N ARG A 256 9.50 6.42 -2.55
CA ARG A 256 10.53 5.92 -1.65
C ARG A 256 10.05 4.64 -0.96
N PHE A 257 11.00 3.76 -0.72
CA PHE A 257 10.74 2.48 -0.08
C PHE A 257 11.58 2.30 1.17
N PRO A 258 11.08 1.55 2.17
CA PRO A 258 11.88 1.17 3.34
C PRO A 258 13.22 0.56 2.94
N ALA A 259 14.24 0.72 3.78
CA ALA A 259 15.62 0.29 3.54
C ALA A 259 16.28 0.90 2.27
N GLY A 260 15.71 1.94 1.67
CA GLY A 260 16.27 2.63 0.50
C GLY A 260 16.29 1.80 -0.79
N ILE A 261 15.50 0.74 -0.87
CA ILE A 261 15.40 -0.08 -2.09
C ILE A 261 14.73 0.70 -3.22
N ARG A 262 15.10 0.36 -4.46
CA ARG A 262 14.62 1.00 -5.69
C ARG A 262 14.11 -0.06 -6.67
N PRO A 263 13.00 -0.74 -6.37
CA PRO A 263 12.51 -1.85 -7.20
C PRO A 263 12.16 -1.42 -8.63
N PHE A 264 11.85 -0.16 -8.83
CA PHE A 264 11.51 0.44 -10.12
C PHE A 264 12.68 1.21 -10.77
N GLY A 265 13.89 1.05 -10.25
CA GLY A 265 15.09 1.72 -10.79
C GLY A 265 15.02 3.24 -10.70
N THR A 266 15.06 3.90 -11.86
CA THR A 266 15.02 5.38 -11.97
C THR A 266 13.61 5.92 -12.22
N LEU A 267 12.61 5.07 -12.37
CA LEU A 267 11.23 5.50 -12.59
C LEU A 267 10.71 6.30 -11.40
N ARG A 268 10.04 7.40 -11.70
CA ARG A 268 9.41 8.31 -10.73
C ARG A 268 7.99 8.62 -11.20
N ASN A 269 7.19 9.10 -10.27
CA ASN A 269 5.82 9.54 -10.45
C ASN A 269 4.87 8.45 -11.01
N GLY A 270 3.63 8.48 -10.55
CA GLY A 270 2.57 7.62 -11.01
C GLY A 270 2.74 6.14 -10.65
N LEU A 271 2.00 5.31 -11.36
CA LEU A 271 1.98 3.87 -11.17
C LEU A 271 3.19 3.22 -11.85
N LYS A 272 3.96 2.47 -11.09
CA LYS A 272 5.18 1.78 -11.53
C LYS A 272 5.04 0.28 -11.31
N LEU A 273 5.53 -0.48 -12.28
CA LEU A 273 5.57 -1.94 -12.22
C LEU A 273 7.00 -2.45 -12.32
N ALA A 274 7.31 -3.45 -11.51
CA ALA A 274 8.48 -4.31 -11.64
C ALA A 274 7.98 -5.75 -11.78
N VAL A 275 8.19 -6.33 -12.96
CA VAL A 275 7.73 -7.69 -13.29
C VAL A 275 8.93 -8.56 -13.60
N MET A 276 8.97 -9.74 -13.04
CA MET A 276 10.05 -10.69 -13.26
C MET A 276 9.51 -11.98 -13.84
N ASP A 277 10.02 -12.34 -15.01
CA ASP A 277 9.81 -13.65 -15.63
C ASP A 277 10.58 -14.73 -14.87
N GLN A 278 10.58 -15.97 -15.33
CA GLN A 278 11.41 -17.01 -14.75
C GLN A 278 12.89 -16.77 -15.10
N VAL A 279 13.54 -15.89 -14.35
CA VAL A 279 14.91 -15.45 -14.62
C VAL A 279 15.95 -16.54 -14.42
N SER A 280 17.12 -16.35 -15.02
CA SER A 280 18.28 -17.24 -14.81
C SER A 280 18.79 -17.17 -13.37
N ARG A 281 19.51 -18.21 -12.93
CA ARG A 281 20.16 -18.23 -11.60
C ARG A 281 21.12 -17.05 -11.41
N MET A 282 21.86 -16.68 -12.46
CA MET A 282 22.77 -15.51 -12.44
C MET A 282 21.99 -14.21 -12.22
N MET A 283 20.82 -14.06 -12.84
CA MET A 283 19.96 -12.90 -12.62
C MET A 283 19.38 -12.89 -11.19
N THR A 284 19.02 -14.06 -10.64
CA THR A 284 18.56 -14.19 -9.25
C THR A 284 19.62 -13.65 -8.27
N LEU A 285 20.90 -13.96 -8.48
CA LEU A 285 22.01 -13.42 -7.69
C LEU A 285 22.18 -11.91 -7.83
N ALA A 286 21.81 -11.34 -8.98
CA ALA A 286 21.88 -9.91 -9.23
C ALA A 286 20.71 -9.10 -8.62
N ILE A 287 19.62 -9.76 -8.16
CA ILE A 287 18.43 -9.08 -7.64
C ILE A 287 18.77 -8.07 -6.53
N PRO A 288 19.61 -8.38 -5.51
CA PRO A 288 19.97 -7.38 -4.51
C PRO A 288 20.60 -6.14 -5.13
N ALA A 289 21.52 -6.30 -6.08
CA ALA A 289 22.14 -5.17 -6.76
C ALA A 289 21.12 -4.36 -7.59
N VAL A 290 20.17 -5.03 -8.25
CA VAL A 290 19.07 -4.37 -8.98
C VAL A 290 18.20 -3.54 -8.04
N LEU A 291 17.87 -4.09 -6.87
CA LEU A 291 17.06 -3.39 -5.87
C LEU A 291 17.74 -2.15 -5.28
N PHE A 292 19.08 -2.09 -5.33
CA PHE A 292 19.83 -0.88 -4.94
C PHE A 292 20.25 -0.02 -6.15
N GLY A 293 19.68 -0.26 -7.33
CA GLY A 293 19.93 0.55 -8.55
C GLY A 293 21.30 0.29 -9.19
N ARG A 294 21.94 -0.85 -8.89
CA ARG A 294 23.27 -1.27 -9.40
C ARG A 294 23.21 -2.51 -10.30
N GLY A 295 22.05 -2.78 -10.90
CA GLY A 295 21.82 -3.95 -11.73
C GLY A 295 22.50 -3.88 -13.12
N PRO A 296 22.52 -5.00 -13.86
CA PRO A 296 23.00 -5.05 -15.23
C PRO A 296 22.16 -4.15 -16.16
N ARG A 297 22.77 -3.72 -17.30
CA ARG A 297 22.13 -2.76 -18.21
C ARG A 297 20.91 -3.34 -18.93
N ASN A 298 20.90 -4.59 -19.34
CA ASN A 298 19.84 -5.20 -20.17
C ASN A 298 18.86 -6.01 -19.31
N LEU A 299 18.20 -5.36 -18.35
CA LEU A 299 17.27 -6.02 -17.42
C LEU A 299 16.11 -6.71 -18.14
N ARG A 300 15.51 -6.03 -19.15
CA ARG A 300 14.35 -6.56 -19.87
C ARG A 300 14.67 -7.87 -20.61
N GLU A 301 15.79 -7.94 -21.32
CA GLU A 301 16.25 -9.15 -22.00
C GLU A 301 16.57 -10.28 -21.02
N ARG A 302 16.87 -9.94 -19.76
CA ARG A 302 17.12 -10.87 -18.68
C ARG A 302 15.86 -11.24 -17.89
N GLY A 303 14.69 -10.82 -18.37
CA GLY A 303 13.39 -11.13 -17.78
C GLY A 303 13.00 -10.27 -16.59
N PHE A 304 13.61 -9.10 -16.41
CA PHE A 304 13.22 -8.15 -15.38
C PHE A 304 12.75 -6.83 -16.02
N HIS A 305 11.44 -6.61 -15.99
CA HIS A 305 10.77 -5.48 -16.63
C HIS A 305 10.47 -4.40 -15.60
N GLN A 306 10.90 -3.18 -15.86
CA GLN A 306 10.56 -2.00 -15.07
C GLN A 306 9.88 -0.99 -15.99
N LEU A 307 8.66 -0.59 -15.69
CA LEU A 307 7.88 0.32 -16.52
C LEU A 307 6.93 1.19 -15.69
N ALA A 308 6.59 2.36 -16.24
CA ALA A 308 5.48 3.18 -15.78
C ALA A 308 4.24 2.83 -16.60
N ALA A 309 3.07 2.90 -15.97
CA ALA A 309 1.78 2.65 -16.61
C ALA A 309 0.72 3.64 -16.12
N THR A 310 -0.25 3.93 -16.96
CA THR A 310 -1.46 4.68 -16.56
C THR A 310 -2.45 3.81 -15.82
N GLY A 311 -2.34 2.49 -15.97
CA GLY A 311 -3.12 1.45 -15.34
C GLY A 311 -2.80 0.11 -15.99
N PHE A 312 -3.31 -0.97 -15.43
CA PHE A 312 -3.24 -2.30 -16.03
C PHE A 312 -4.38 -3.19 -15.54
N GLU A 313 -4.73 -4.17 -16.36
CA GLU A 313 -5.56 -5.30 -15.94
C GLU A 313 -4.66 -6.50 -15.68
N ILE A 314 -5.01 -7.30 -14.69
CA ILE A 314 -4.28 -8.51 -14.35
C ILE A 314 -5.23 -9.66 -14.07
N GLU A 315 -4.91 -10.83 -14.62
CA GLU A 315 -5.52 -12.10 -14.25
C GLU A 315 -4.48 -12.95 -13.51
N LEU A 316 -4.85 -13.42 -12.32
CA LEU A 316 -3.98 -14.16 -11.40
C LEU A 316 -4.60 -15.50 -11.02
N ASP A 317 -3.82 -16.58 -11.06
CA ASP A 317 -4.21 -17.91 -10.55
C ASP A 317 -3.87 -18.11 -9.06
N ASP A 318 -3.23 -17.15 -8.42
CA ASP A 318 -2.84 -17.18 -7.01
C ASP A 318 -3.20 -15.84 -6.34
N GLN A 319 -3.16 -15.80 -5.02
CA GLN A 319 -3.40 -14.58 -4.25
C GLN A 319 -2.35 -13.50 -4.53
N PHE A 320 -2.73 -12.24 -4.33
CA PHE A 320 -1.80 -11.11 -4.25
C PHE A 320 -1.79 -10.49 -2.85
N ILE A 321 -0.77 -9.71 -2.57
CA ILE A 321 -0.65 -8.95 -1.32
C ILE A 321 -0.84 -7.47 -1.63
N LEU A 322 -1.66 -6.78 -0.85
CA LEU A 322 -1.80 -5.33 -0.87
C LEU A 322 -1.53 -4.79 0.54
N ASP A 323 -0.49 -3.96 0.69
CA ASP A 323 -0.07 -3.38 1.98
C ASP A 323 -0.02 -4.41 3.12
N GLY A 324 0.56 -5.58 2.83
CA GLY A 324 0.80 -6.67 3.78
C GLY A 324 -0.38 -7.62 4.04
N GLU A 325 -1.54 -7.43 3.39
CA GLU A 325 -2.67 -8.36 3.47
C GLU A 325 -2.93 -9.09 2.16
N ALA A 326 -3.39 -10.35 2.27
CA ALA A 326 -3.64 -11.23 1.13
C ALA A 326 -5.05 -11.03 0.57
N PHE A 327 -5.14 -10.97 -0.75
CA PHE A 327 -6.36 -10.88 -1.53
C PHE A 327 -6.46 -12.09 -2.47
N PRO A 328 -7.68 -12.53 -2.86
CA PRO A 328 -7.89 -13.74 -3.62
C PRO A 328 -7.31 -13.68 -5.05
N ALA A 329 -7.15 -14.84 -5.67
CA ALA A 329 -6.98 -14.97 -7.10
C ALA A 329 -8.17 -14.38 -7.86
N GLY A 330 -7.96 -13.93 -9.10
CA GLY A 330 -9.04 -13.34 -9.90
C GLY A 330 -8.54 -12.39 -10.97
N ARG A 331 -9.50 -11.62 -11.51
CA ARG A 331 -9.25 -10.60 -12.54
C ARG A 331 -9.47 -9.22 -11.95
N TYR A 332 -8.46 -8.36 -12.07
CA TYR A 332 -8.46 -7.05 -11.44
C TYR A 332 -8.02 -5.97 -12.42
N ARG A 333 -8.62 -4.79 -12.29
CA ARG A 333 -8.10 -3.54 -12.84
C ARG A 333 -7.37 -2.80 -11.75
N VAL A 334 -6.17 -2.33 -12.07
CA VAL A 334 -5.32 -1.52 -11.18
C VAL A 334 -5.02 -0.20 -11.87
N GLU A 335 -5.36 0.88 -11.20
CA GLU A 335 -5.20 2.25 -11.72
C GLU A 335 -4.82 3.21 -10.59
N PRO A 336 -4.26 4.38 -10.87
CA PRO A 336 -4.11 5.42 -9.85
C PRO A 336 -5.48 5.85 -9.31
N GLY A 337 -5.60 5.92 -7.99
CA GLY A 337 -6.77 6.49 -7.31
C GLY A 337 -6.71 8.02 -7.25
N PRO A 338 -7.55 8.65 -6.41
CA PRO A 338 -7.57 10.10 -6.25
C PRO A 338 -6.23 10.62 -5.75
N GLU A 339 -5.88 11.84 -6.19
CA GLU A 339 -4.72 12.54 -5.65
C GLU A 339 -5.07 13.10 -4.27
N ILE A 340 -4.37 12.66 -3.25
CA ILE A 340 -4.59 13.03 -1.85
C ILE A 340 -3.39 13.81 -1.34
N GLU A 341 -3.65 14.87 -0.61
CA GLU A 341 -2.63 15.71 0.00
C GLU A 341 -2.27 15.23 1.40
N PHE A 342 -0.99 15.08 1.65
CA PHE A 342 -0.43 14.66 2.94
C PHE A 342 0.45 15.74 3.52
N VAL A 343 0.44 15.89 4.85
CA VAL A 343 1.43 16.68 5.57
C VAL A 343 2.69 15.86 5.80
N ALA A 344 3.81 16.52 5.66
CA ALA A 344 5.12 16.05 6.09
C ALA A 344 5.83 17.17 6.87
N PRO A 345 6.72 16.84 7.81
CA PRO A 345 7.49 17.81 8.59
C PRO A 345 8.38 18.71 7.74
#